data_45f02cc293fcaf55ecc0f481feab7d8a
#
_entry.id   45f02cc293fcaf55ecc0f481feab7d8a
#
_cell.length_a   1.000
_cell.length_b   1.000
_cell.length_c   1.000
_cell.angle_alpha   90.00
_cell.angle_beta   90.00
_cell.angle_gamma   90.00
#
_symmetry.space_group_name_H-M   'P 1'
#
loop_
_entity.id
_entity.type
_entity.pdbx_description
1 polymer ?
#
loop_
_entity_poly.entity_id
_entity_poly.type
_entity_poly.pdbx_seq_one_letter_code
_entity_poly.pdbx_strand_id
1 'polypeptide(L)'
;MGTRLTKKATATFESIKKIDENGVEYWLSRDLAKILEYADYRNLITVINKAKEACSNSGNDVLDHFGDITEMVTIGSGAQRPIDTIKLTRYACYLTVQNADPSKTIVAQAQTYFAIQTRIAEVQQMEEYNRLSTEEEKRLFLREEMAKHNSQLADAAKDAGVIEPYDYAIFQNYGYQGLYGGLGAKEIHARKGLKKSQKILYHMGSTELAANLFRATHTEEKLRRENIKGKMKANKTHYDVGKKVRQTIKELGGTMPEDLPVAESIKSVEAKQRKMLKGKENI
;
A
#
# COMPACT_ATOMS: atom_id res chain seq x y z
N MET A 1 28.22 -16.28 -3.52
CA MET A 1 28.40 -16.20 -2.05
C MET A 1 27.28 -15.44 -1.30
N GLY A 2 26.53 -14.54 -1.94
CA GLY A 2 25.48 -13.75 -1.30
C GLY A 2 24.25 -14.51 -0.77
N THR A 3 23.87 -15.63 -1.39
CA THR A 3 22.61 -16.36 -1.09
C THR A 3 22.61 -17.12 0.24
N ARG A 4 23.77 -17.46 0.78
CA ARG A 4 23.88 -18.26 2.03
C ARG A 4 23.86 -17.40 3.29
N LEU A 5 24.36 -16.18 3.21
CA LEU A 5 24.42 -15.21 4.33
C LEU A 5 23.05 -14.55 4.57
N THR A 6 22.32 -14.21 3.50
CA THR A 6 20.96 -13.67 3.60
C THR A 6 19.98 -14.69 4.20
N LYS A 7 20.08 -15.98 3.88
CA LYS A 7 19.26 -17.04 4.49
C LYS A 7 19.49 -17.16 6.00
N LYS A 8 20.71 -16.97 6.49
CA LYS A 8 21.01 -17.03 7.93
C LYS A 8 20.43 -15.85 8.69
N ALA A 9 20.54 -14.63 8.17
CA ALA A 9 19.95 -13.43 8.78
C ALA A 9 18.41 -13.51 8.81
N THR A 10 17.79 -13.99 7.73
CA THR A 10 16.35 -14.22 7.64
C THR A 10 15.86 -15.24 8.67
N ALA A 11 16.52 -16.41 8.73
CA ALA A 11 16.15 -17.45 9.69
C ALA A 11 16.24 -16.94 11.14
N THR A 12 17.21 -16.09 11.44
CA THR A 12 17.41 -15.51 12.77
C THR A 12 16.35 -14.47 13.10
N PHE A 13 15.97 -13.56 12.18
CA PHE A 13 14.93 -12.57 12.38
C PHE A 13 13.55 -13.22 12.58
N GLU A 14 13.19 -14.17 11.71
CA GLU A 14 11.91 -14.88 11.82
C GLU A 14 11.84 -15.79 13.07
N SER A 15 12.98 -16.27 13.59
CA SER A 15 13.00 -17.14 14.78
C SER A 15 12.59 -16.44 16.08
N ILE A 16 12.70 -15.10 16.15
CA ILE A 16 12.27 -14.32 17.33
C ILE A 16 10.90 -13.68 17.14
N LYS A 17 10.23 -13.98 16.04
CA LYS A 17 8.86 -13.56 15.80
C LYS A 17 7.90 -14.14 16.84
N LYS A 18 7.03 -13.30 17.36
CA LYS A 18 5.92 -13.67 18.25
C LYS A 18 4.60 -13.37 17.56
N ILE A 19 3.53 -14.04 17.98
CA ILE A 19 2.17 -13.83 17.50
C ILE A 19 1.30 -13.52 18.70
N ASP A 20 0.49 -12.47 18.63
CA ASP A 20 -0.43 -12.12 19.71
C ASP A 20 -1.75 -12.88 19.62
N GLU A 21 -2.66 -12.64 20.59
CA GLU A 21 -3.97 -13.30 20.71
C GLU A 21 -4.88 -13.07 19.48
N ASN A 22 -4.62 -12.00 18.72
CA ASN A 22 -5.35 -11.66 17.49
C ASN A 22 -4.69 -12.22 16.21
N GLY A 23 -3.63 -13.01 16.36
CA GLY A 23 -2.88 -13.56 15.23
C GLY A 23 -1.92 -12.56 14.57
N VAL A 24 -1.68 -11.40 15.19
CA VAL A 24 -0.79 -10.37 14.66
C VAL A 24 0.65 -10.64 15.05
N GLU A 25 1.55 -10.65 14.07
CA GLU A 25 2.98 -10.87 14.31
C GLU A 25 3.65 -9.63 14.91
N TYR A 26 4.57 -9.86 15.83
CA TYR A 26 5.37 -8.80 16.44
C TYR A 26 6.74 -9.30 16.92
N TRP A 27 7.62 -8.35 17.20
CA TRP A 27 8.96 -8.59 17.74
C TRP A 27 9.16 -7.78 19.00
N LEU A 28 10.00 -8.31 19.91
CA LEU A 28 10.42 -7.57 21.09
C LEU A 28 11.76 -6.90 20.82
N SER A 29 11.86 -5.62 21.16
CA SER A 29 13.08 -4.84 20.93
C SER A 29 14.30 -5.41 21.64
N ARG A 30 14.14 -6.08 22.78
CA ARG A 30 15.24 -6.75 23.50
C ARG A 30 15.76 -7.98 22.75
N ASP A 31 14.88 -8.72 22.08
CA ASP A 31 15.31 -9.86 21.26
C ASP A 31 15.95 -9.38 19.97
N LEU A 32 15.42 -8.29 19.38
CA LEU A 32 16.05 -7.64 18.24
C LEU A 32 17.44 -7.10 18.58
N ALA A 33 17.65 -6.54 19.80
CA ALA A 33 18.96 -6.10 20.28
C ALA A 33 20.00 -7.20 20.27
N LYS A 34 19.62 -8.40 20.73
CA LYS A 34 20.50 -9.58 20.74
C LYS A 34 20.91 -9.99 19.33
N ILE A 35 19.95 -10.04 18.41
CA ILE A 35 20.20 -10.41 17.00
C ILE A 35 21.09 -9.37 16.30
N LEU A 36 20.85 -8.09 16.54
CA LEU A 36 21.65 -7.01 15.96
C LEU A 36 22.98 -6.76 16.71
N GLU A 37 23.32 -7.67 17.64
CA GLU A 37 24.58 -7.62 18.41
C GLU A 37 24.80 -6.30 19.15
N TYR A 38 23.73 -5.74 19.75
CA TYR A 38 23.84 -4.60 20.65
C TYR A 38 24.18 -5.10 22.07
N ALA A 39 25.40 -4.83 22.51
CA ALA A 39 25.88 -5.19 23.84
C ALA A 39 25.13 -4.43 24.95
N ASP A 40 24.78 -3.17 24.72
CA ASP A 40 23.96 -2.34 25.60
C ASP A 40 22.62 -2.02 24.91
N TYR A 41 21.53 -2.39 25.56
CA TYR A 41 20.17 -2.15 25.08
C TYR A 41 19.87 -0.65 24.89
N ARG A 42 20.48 0.24 25.67
CA ARG A 42 20.31 1.69 25.53
C ARG A 42 20.76 2.20 24.15
N ASN A 43 21.77 1.56 23.56
CA ASN A 43 22.23 1.92 22.22
C ASN A 43 21.17 1.55 21.15
N LEU A 44 20.47 0.43 21.30
CA LEU A 44 19.34 0.11 20.42
C LEU A 44 18.17 1.06 20.63
N ILE A 45 17.87 1.50 21.85
CA ILE A 45 16.82 2.49 22.12
C ILE A 45 17.09 3.80 21.36
N THR A 46 18.33 4.23 21.28
CA THR A 46 18.71 5.41 20.48
C THR A 46 18.36 5.22 19.00
N VAL A 47 18.58 4.01 18.46
CA VAL A 47 18.23 3.66 17.08
C VAL A 47 16.72 3.59 16.90
N ILE A 48 16.00 2.99 17.85
CA ILE A 48 14.52 2.92 17.83
C ILE A 48 13.93 4.34 17.86
N ASN A 49 14.49 5.27 18.61
CA ASN A 49 14.00 6.65 18.62
C ASN A 49 14.16 7.33 17.24
N LYS A 50 15.26 7.09 16.53
CA LYS A 50 15.40 7.53 15.13
C LYS A 50 14.38 6.86 14.20
N ALA A 51 14.09 5.59 14.43
CA ALA A 51 13.06 4.87 13.67
C ALA A 51 11.65 5.40 13.96
N LYS A 52 11.34 5.75 15.23
CA LYS A 52 10.08 6.43 15.61
C LYS A 52 9.95 7.79 14.91
N GLU A 53 11.04 8.57 14.86
CA GLU A 53 11.09 9.84 14.14
C GLU A 53 10.86 9.66 12.63
N ALA A 54 11.53 8.68 12.00
CA ALA A 54 11.32 8.34 10.59
C ALA A 54 9.88 7.89 10.32
N CYS A 55 9.28 7.10 11.22
CA CYS A 55 7.87 6.68 11.16
C CYS A 55 6.93 7.89 11.17
N SER A 56 7.10 8.79 12.13
CA SER A 56 6.30 10.01 12.25
C SER A 56 6.45 10.92 11.03
N ASN A 57 7.69 11.16 10.59
CA ASN A 57 7.98 12.02 9.44
C ASN A 57 7.46 11.44 8.11
N SER A 58 7.28 10.12 8.02
CA SER A 58 6.65 9.46 6.87
C SER A 58 5.11 9.41 6.93
N GLY A 59 4.51 10.04 7.96
CA GLY A 59 3.07 10.17 8.10
C GLY A 59 2.36 8.95 8.72
N ASN A 60 3.12 8.03 9.33
CA ASN A 60 2.56 6.88 10.04
C ASN A 60 2.44 7.18 11.53
N ASP A 61 1.41 6.62 12.19
CA ASP A 61 1.27 6.71 13.64
C ASP A 61 2.31 5.82 14.33
N VAL A 62 3.12 6.44 15.19
CA VAL A 62 4.16 5.72 15.94
C VAL A 62 3.55 4.67 16.87
N LEU A 63 2.38 4.94 17.45
CA LEU A 63 1.72 4.03 18.39
C LEU A 63 1.23 2.74 17.73
N ASP A 64 0.93 2.78 16.44
CA ASP A 64 0.54 1.58 15.69
C ASP A 64 1.71 0.60 15.48
N HIS A 65 2.94 1.11 15.59
CA HIS A 65 4.13 0.36 15.24
C HIS A 65 5.11 0.10 16.40
N PHE A 66 5.10 0.95 17.43
CA PHE A 66 6.02 0.91 18.57
C PHE A 66 5.23 0.99 19.88
N GLY A 67 4.89 -0.15 20.45
CA GLY A 67 4.16 -0.23 21.71
C GLY A 67 5.09 -0.47 22.91
N ASP A 68 5.11 0.42 23.90
CA ASP A 68 5.85 0.20 25.14
C ASP A 68 5.13 -0.83 26.00
N ILE A 69 5.81 -1.90 26.38
CA ILE A 69 5.27 -3.01 27.22
C ILE A 69 6.27 -3.43 28.29
N THR A 70 5.75 -4.08 29.34
CA THR A 70 6.56 -4.72 30.38
C THR A 70 6.46 -6.23 30.24
N GLU A 71 7.59 -6.93 30.16
CA GLU A 71 7.69 -8.40 30.09
C GLU A 71 8.26 -8.97 31.39
N MET A 72 7.69 -10.09 31.86
CA MET A 72 8.23 -10.80 33.01
C MET A 72 9.31 -11.77 32.54
N VAL A 73 10.53 -11.58 33.01
CA VAL A 73 11.67 -12.46 32.68
C VAL A 73 12.12 -13.23 33.91
N THR A 74 12.43 -14.52 33.72
CA THR A 74 12.97 -15.38 34.79
C THR A 74 14.46 -15.09 34.95
N ILE A 75 14.90 -14.79 36.15
CA ILE A 75 16.28 -14.63 36.55
C ILE A 75 16.85 -15.90 37.20
N GLY A 76 18.19 -15.99 37.31
CA GLY A 76 18.94 -17.21 37.69
C GLY A 76 18.53 -17.94 38.98
N SER A 77 17.72 -17.33 39.84
CA SER A 77 17.12 -17.94 41.03
C SER A 77 15.72 -18.51 40.83
N GLY A 78 15.17 -18.47 39.58
CA GLY A 78 13.79 -18.83 39.29
C GLY A 78 12.78 -17.71 39.60
N ALA A 79 13.20 -16.61 40.19
CA ALA A 79 12.38 -15.44 40.45
C ALA A 79 12.05 -14.70 39.10
N GLN A 80 10.86 -14.11 39.03
CA GLN A 80 10.46 -13.29 37.89
C GLN A 80 10.72 -11.80 38.15
N ARG A 81 11.24 -11.10 37.15
CA ARG A 81 11.49 -9.66 37.21
C ARG A 81 10.81 -8.97 36.03
N PRO A 82 10.06 -7.88 36.26
CA PRO A 82 9.54 -7.05 35.18
C PRO A 82 10.70 -6.30 34.48
N ILE A 83 10.70 -6.31 33.17
CA ILE A 83 11.61 -5.51 32.34
C ILE A 83 10.82 -4.79 31.26
N ASP A 84 11.15 -3.53 31.03
CA ASP A 84 10.54 -2.76 29.96
C ASP A 84 11.16 -3.15 28.62
N THR A 85 10.30 -3.30 27.63
CA THR A 85 10.66 -3.60 26.25
C THR A 85 9.66 -2.89 25.30
N ILE A 86 9.94 -2.90 24.02
CA ILE A 86 9.08 -2.29 23.01
C ILE A 86 8.57 -3.42 22.10
N LYS A 87 7.26 -3.53 21.94
CA LYS A 87 6.59 -4.34 20.93
C LYS A 87 6.73 -3.63 19.58
N LEU A 88 7.32 -4.30 18.61
CA LEU A 88 7.60 -3.75 17.28
C LEU A 88 6.79 -4.53 16.23
N THR A 89 6.15 -3.82 15.32
CA THR A 89 5.63 -4.44 14.09
C THR A 89 6.79 -4.76 13.14
N ARG A 90 6.54 -5.53 12.09
CA ARG A 90 7.52 -5.79 11.02
C ARG A 90 8.06 -4.48 10.41
N TYR A 91 7.19 -3.50 10.18
CA TYR A 91 7.56 -2.18 9.69
C TYR A 91 8.50 -1.44 10.66
N ALA A 92 8.20 -1.44 11.96
CA ALA A 92 9.06 -0.85 12.98
C ALA A 92 10.45 -1.52 13.05
N CYS A 93 10.51 -2.85 12.87
CA CYS A 93 11.78 -3.57 12.76
C CYS A 93 12.58 -3.12 11.54
N TYR A 94 11.93 -2.93 10.40
CA TYR A 94 12.59 -2.46 9.18
C TYR A 94 13.16 -1.05 9.37
N LEU A 95 12.39 -0.12 9.90
CA LEU A 95 12.87 1.23 10.20
C LEU A 95 14.03 1.20 11.21
N THR A 96 13.95 0.35 12.23
CA THR A 96 15.02 0.20 13.22
C THR A 96 16.31 -0.28 12.57
N VAL A 97 16.25 -1.30 11.73
CA VAL A 97 17.44 -1.83 11.03
C VAL A 97 18.00 -0.81 10.03
N GLN A 98 17.15 -0.06 9.32
CA GLN A 98 17.61 0.99 8.40
C GLN A 98 18.36 2.13 9.10
N ASN A 99 18.01 2.43 10.36
CA ASN A 99 18.65 3.45 11.17
C ASN A 99 19.79 2.94 12.05
N ALA A 100 20.07 1.62 11.99
CA ALA A 100 21.14 0.98 12.77
C ALA A 100 22.52 1.16 12.11
N ASP A 101 23.58 0.98 12.90
CA ASP A 101 24.96 1.17 12.45
C ASP A 101 25.40 0.09 11.46
N PRO A 102 25.63 0.42 10.16
CA PRO A 102 26.01 -0.54 9.13
C PRO A 102 27.44 -1.06 9.26
N SER A 103 28.26 -0.50 10.15
CA SER A 103 29.61 -1.04 10.47
C SER A 103 29.52 -2.44 11.09
N LYS A 104 28.39 -2.78 11.70
CA LYS A 104 28.11 -4.12 12.18
C LYS A 104 27.68 -5.02 11.03
N THR A 105 28.41 -6.10 10.81
CA THR A 105 28.14 -7.06 9.71
C THR A 105 26.71 -7.55 9.69
N ILE A 106 26.12 -7.87 10.85
CA ILE A 106 24.74 -8.36 10.95
C ILE A 106 23.71 -7.29 10.55
N VAL A 107 23.96 -6.03 10.89
CA VAL A 107 23.11 -4.90 10.49
C VAL A 107 23.17 -4.69 8.97
N ALA A 108 24.38 -4.65 8.39
CA ALA A 108 24.55 -4.54 6.95
C ALA A 108 23.87 -5.69 6.19
N GLN A 109 23.95 -6.93 6.71
CA GLN A 109 23.26 -8.08 6.15
C GLN A 109 21.73 -7.95 6.24
N ALA A 110 21.21 -7.46 7.37
CA ALA A 110 19.77 -7.23 7.55
C ALA A 110 19.26 -6.12 6.63
N GLN A 111 19.99 -5.01 6.47
CA GLN A 111 19.66 -3.94 5.51
C GLN A 111 19.64 -4.47 4.07
N THR A 112 20.63 -5.26 3.69
CA THR A 112 20.67 -5.92 2.37
C THR A 112 19.49 -6.87 2.18
N TYR A 113 19.15 -7.65 3.21
CA TYR A 113 17.99 -8.55 3.17
C TYR A 113 16.69 -7.78 2.90
N PHE A 114 16.42 -6.69 3.62
CA PHE A 114 15.21 -5.91 3.43
C PHE A 114 15.15 -5.22 2.06
N ALA A 115 16.27 -4.69 1.56
CA ALA A 115 16.36 -4.14 0.21
C ALA A 115 16.03 -5.20 -0.86
N ILE A 116 16.55 -6.42 -0.70
CA ILE A 116 16.27 -7.54 -1.62
C ILE A 116 14.79 -7.96 -1.54
N GLN A 117 14.21 -8.07 -0.32
CA GLN A 117 12.81 -8.45 -0.16
C GLN A 117 11.86 -7.42 -0.77
N THR A 118 12.13 -6.13 -0.57
CA THR A 118 11.37 -5.05 -1.22
C THR A 118 11.43 -5.18 -2.74
N ARG A 119 12.63 -5.40 -3.30
CA ARG A 119 12.79 -5.58 -4.74
C ARG A 119 12.11 -6.83 -5.27
N ILE A 120 12.13 -7.94 -4.53
CA ILE A 120 11.41 -9.17 -4.90
C ILE A 120 9.90 -8.90 -4.94
N ALA A 121 9.35 -8.21 -3.94
CA ALA A 121 7.93 -7.87 -3.90
C ALA A 121 7.54 -6.97 -5.09
N GLU A 122 8.33 -5.93 -5.38
CA GLU A 122 8.12 -5.05 -6.55
C GLU A 122 8.14 -5.85 -7.87
N VAL A 123 9.13 -6.74 -8.03
CA VAL A 123 9.27 -7.56 -9.24
C VAL A 123 8.11 -8.53 -9.35
N GLN A 124 7.67 -9.16 -8.26
CA GLN A 124 6.55 -10.09 -8.27
C GLN A 124 5.25 -9.39 -8.68
N GLN A 125 4.97 -8.18 -8.16
CA GLN A 125 3.81 -7.39 -8.58
C GLN A 125 3.87 -7.04 -10.07
N MET A 126 5.05 -6.64 -10.55
CA MET A 126 5.24 -6.31 -11.97
C MET A 126 5.15 -7.56 -12.86
N GLU A 127 5.69 -8.69 -12.42
CA GLU A 127 5.60 -9.96 -13.14
C GLU A 127 4.18 -10.49 -13.20
N GLU A 128 3.38 -10.35 -12.13
CA GLU A 128 1.97 -10.71 -12.12
C GLU A 128 1.20 -9.94 -13.20
N TYR A 129 1.38 -8.61 -13.26
CA TYR A 129 0.78 -7.80 -14.32
C TYR A 129 1.32 -8.16 -15.72
N ASN A 130 2.62 -8.40 -15.84
CA ASN A 130 3.25 -8.74 -17.13
C ASN A 130 2.90 -10.15 -17.63
N ARG A 131 2.48 -11.06 -16.74
CA ARG A 131 1.95 -12.39 -17.11
C ARG A 131 0.57 -12.31 -17.75
N LEU A 132 -0.14 -11.20 -17.56
CA LEU A 132 -1.44 -11.00 -18.17
C LEU A 132 -1.25 -10.76 -19.67
N SER A 133 -1.66 -11.71 -20.48
CA SER A 133 -1.42 -11.71 -21.93
C SER A 133 -2.52 -10.99 -22.70
N THR A 134 -3.72 -10.93 -22.17
CA THR A 134 -4.89 -10.36 -22.83
C THR A 134 -5.33 -9.04 -22.20
N GLU A 135 -5.98 -8.19 -22.98
CA GLU A 135 -6.60 -6.96 -22.51
C GLU A 135 -7.66 -7.25 -21.44
N GLU A 136 -8.40 -8.34 -21.59
CA GLU A 136 -9.42 -8.79 -20.65
C GLU A 136 -8.83 -9.13 -19.28
N GLU A 137 -7.74 -9.88 -19.24
CA GLU A 137 -7.02 -10.22 -18.00
C GLU A 137 -6.50 -8.97 -17.30
N LYS A 138 -5.86 -8.05 -18.04
CA LYS A 138 -5.39 -6.76 -17.51
C LYS A 138 -6.53 -5.93 -16.92
N ARG A 139 -7.66 -5.89 -17.60
CA ARG A 139 -8.85 -5.16 -17.12
C ARG A 139 -9.43 -5.76 -15.85
N LEU A 140 -9.50 -7.09 -15.74
CA LEU A 140 -9.99 -7.77 -14.54
C LEU A 140 -9.08 -7.46 -13.35
N PHE A 141 -7.78 -7.60 -13.50
CA PHE A 141 -6.79 -7.28 -12.48
C PHE A 141 -6.90 -5.82 -12.01
N LEU A 142 -6.83 -4.88 -12.94
CA LEU A 142 -6.91 -3.44 -12.61
C LEU A 142 -8.25 -3.05 -11.99
N ARG A 143 -9.34 -3.73 -12.36
CA ARG A 143 -10.66 -3.49 -11.77
C ARG A 143 -10.73 -3.98 -10.33
N GLU A 144 -10.08 -5.09 -10.00
CA GLU A 144 -9.97 -5.59 -8.64
C GLU A 144 -9.13 -4.64 -7.78
N GLU A 145 -7.96 -4.23 -8.26
CA GLU A 145 -7.12 -3.24 -7.58
C GLU A 145 -7.85 -1.90 -7.37
N MET A 146 -8.57 -1.42 -8.40
CA MET A 146 -9.42 -0.23 -8.28
C MET A 146 -10.48 -0.35 -7.18
N ALA A 147 -11.04 -1.53 -6.94
CA ALA A 147 -12.03 -1.73 -5.88
C ALA A 147 -11.38 -1.59 -4.49
N LYS A 148 -10.21 -2.18 -4.29
CA LYS A 148 -9.42 -2.08 -3.05
C LYS A 148 -9.04 -0.64 -2.76
N HIS A 149 -8.40 0.03 -3.73
CA HIS A 149 -7.93 1.41 -3.57
C HIS A 149 -9.05 2.44 -3.46
N ASN A 150 -10.20 2.22 -4.08
CA ASN A 150 -11.35 3.09 -3.88
C ASN A 150 -11.93 2.99 -2.45
N SER A 151 -11.82 1.84 -1.78
CA SER A 151 -12.17 1.72 -0.37
C SER A 151 -11.22 2.55 0.50
N GLN A 152 -9.92 2.40 0.30
CA GLN A 152 -8.89 3.17 1.02
C GLN A 152 -9.02 4.67 0.79
N LEU A 153 -9.28 5.08 -0.46
CA LEU A 153 -9.55 6.47 -0.81
C LEU A 153 -10.81 7.01 -0.12
N ALA A 154 -11.85 6.18 0.01
CA ALA A 154 -13.08 6.58 0.71
C ALA A 154 -12.82 6.82 2.19
N ASP A 155 -12.02 5.95 2.83
CA ASP A 155 -11.62 6.10 4.22
C ASP A 155 -10.79 7.39 4.42
N ALA A 156 -9.78 7.63 3.59
CA ALA A 156 -8.98 8.86 3.64
C ALA A 156 -9.83 10.13 3.39
N ALA A 157 -10.79 10.07 2.47
CA ALA A 157 -11.71 11.16 2.22
C ALA A 157 -12.64 11.42 3.43
N LYS A 158 -13.12 10.35 4.09
CA LYS A 158 -13.91 10.44 5.31
C LYS A 158 -13.13 11.13 6.43
N ASP A 159 -11.86 10.73 6.64
CA ASP A 159 -10.96 11.35 7.61
C ASP A 159 -10.70 12.84 7.30
N ALA A 160 -10.75 13.21 6.02
CA ALA A 160 -10.66 14.60 5.55
C ALA A 160 -12.00 15.38 5.67
N GLY A 161 -13.09 14.75 6.15
CA GLY A 161 -14.39 15.40 6.36
C GLY A 161 -15.39 15.22 5.21
N VAL A 162 -15.16 14.30 4.28
CA VAL A 162 -16.11 13.89 3.23
C VAL A 162 -16.97 12.75 3.79
N ILE A 163 -18.02 13.08 4.54
CA ILE A 163 -18.75 12.10 5.37
C ILE A 163 -19.98 11.56 4.64
N GLU A 164 -20.78 12.46 4.03
CA GLU A 164 -22.04 12.08 3.42
C GLU A 164 -21.85 11.42 2.05
N PRO A 165 -22.73 10.45 1.67
CA PRO A 165 -22.67 9.83 0.34
C PRO A 165 -22.69 10.83 -0.81
N TYR A 166 -23.43 11.94 -0.65
CA TYR A 166 -23.47 13.01 -1.64
C TYR A 166 -22.14 13.76 -1.73
N ASP A 167 -21.49 14.06 -0.59
CA ASP A 167 -20.16 14.69 -0.56
C ASP A 167 -19.11 13.78 -1.24
N TYR A 168 -19.21 12.47 -1.01
CA TYR A 168 -18.32 11.49 -1.67
C TYR A 168 -18.53 11.45 -3.19
N ALA A 169 -19.78 11.54 -3.65
CA ALA A 169 -20.07 11.63 -5.08
C ALA A 169 -19.45 12.90 -5.70
N ILE A 170 -19.51 14.03 -5.01
CA ILE A 170 -18.84 15.28 -5.41
C ILE A 170 -17.32 15.07 -5.43
N PHE A 171 -16.76 14.52 -4.37
CA PHE A 171 -15.32 14.24 -4.27
C PHE A 171 -14.83 13.37 -5.43
N GLN A 172 -15.52 12.29 -5.77
CA GLN A 172 -15.20 11.47 -6.93
C GLN A 172 -15.30 12.25 -8.26
N ASN A 173 -16.31 13.10 -8.38
CA ASN A 173 -16.50 13.90 -9.58
C ASN A 173 -15.36 14.91 -9.80
N TYR A 174 -14.81 15.51 -8.74
CA TYR A 174 -13.62 16.36 -8.83
C TYR A 174 -12.40 15.58 -9.36
N GLY A 175 -12.20 14.36 -8.92
CA GLY A 175 -11.15 13.49 -9.44
C GLY A 175 -11.30 13.19 -10.93
N TYR A 176 -12.53 12.91 -11.37
CA TYR A 176 -12.81 12.74 -12.79
C TYR A 176 -12.54 14.02 -13.57
N GLN A 177 -13.04 15.16 -13.13
CA GLN A 177 -12.82 16.46 -13.80
C GLN A 177 -11.33 16.77 -13.96
N GLY A 178 -10.51 16.47 -12.96
CA GLY A 178 -9.06 16.62 -13.06
C GLY A 178 -8.45 15.74 -14.15
N LEU A 179 -8.79 14.46 -14.17
CA LEU A 179 -8.21 13.49 -15.09
C LEU A 179 -8.75 13.62 -16.51
N TYR A 180 -10.03 13.93 -16.69
CA TYR A 180 -10.72 13.98 -17.98
C TYR A 180 -10.90 15.40 -18.53
N GLY A 181 -10.02 16.33 -18.13
CA GLY A 181 -9.99 17.68 -18.72
C GLY A 181 -11.26 18.51 -18.47
N GLY A 182 -11.85 18.36 -17.28
CA GLY A 182 -13.06 19.09 -16.87
C GLY A 182 -14.34 18.25 -16.96
N LEU A 183 -14.30 17.07 -17.62
CA LEU A 183 -15.47 16.21 -17.72
C LEU A 183 -15.73 15.48 -16.40
N GLY A 184 -16.93 15.62 -15.87
CA GLY A 184 -17.40 14.88 -14.72
C GLY A 184 -18.00 13.53 -15.09
N ALA A 185 -18.48 12.80 -14.10
CA ALA A 185 -19.02 11.45 -14.30
C ALA A 185 -20.17 11.39 -15.32
N LYS A 186 -21.06 12.39 -15.34
CA LYS A 186 -22.18 12.44 -16.27
C LYS A 186 -21.72 12.66 -17.70
N GLU A 187 -20.78 13.56 -17.92
CA GLU A 187 -20.23 13.89 -19.23
C GLU A 187 -19.41 12.72 -19.80
N ILE A 188 -18.62 12.04 -18.96
CA ILE A 188 -17.87 10.83 -19.34
C ILE A 188 -18.86 9.72 -19.74
N HIS A 189 -19.91 9.52 -18.93
CA HIS A 189 -20.94 8.52 -19.21
C HIS A 189 -21.62 8.77 -20.56
N ALA A 190 -22.01 10.02 -20.84
CA ALA A 190 -22.62 10.43 -22.09
C ALA A 190 -21.65 10.27 -23.28
N ARG A 191 -20.38 10.70 -23.12
CA ARG A 191 -19.34 10.59 -24.17
C ARG A 191 -19.07 9.13 -24.55
N LYS A 192 -19.13 8.21 -23.58
CA LYS A 192 -19.00 6.77 -23.81
C LYS A 192 -20.28 6.12 -24.39
N GLY A 193 -21.36 6.86 -24.59
CA GLY A 193 -22.62 6.34 -25.12
C GLY A 193 -23.25 5.26 -24.25
N LEU A 194 -23.06 5.30 -22.94
CA LEU A 194 -23.51 4.27 -22.01
C LEU A 194 -25.01 4.39 -21.68
N LYS A 195 -25.68 3.26 -21.53
CA LYS A 195 -27.06 3.21 -21.03
C LYS A 195 -27.12 3.62 -19.56
N LYS A 196 -28.22 4.21 -19.10
CA LYS A 196 -28.43 4.73 -17.74
C LYS A 196 -28.03 3.75 -16.61
N SER A 197 -28.19 2.45 -16.84
CA SER A 197 -27.85 1.39 -15.86
C SER A 197 -26.37 0.98 -15.89
N GLN A 198 -25.60 1.44 -16.86
CA GLN A 198 -24.19 1.05 -17.04
C GLN A 198 -23.29 1.98 -16.26
N LYS A 199 -22.28 1.40 -15.58
CA LYS A 199 -21.29 2.15 -14.80
C LYS A 199 -20.04 2.41 -15.64
N ILE A 200 -19.51 3.64 -15.59
CA ILE A 200 -18.34 4.08 -16.34
C ILE A 200 -17.16 3.12 -16.18
N LEU A 201 -16.81 2.76 -14.94
CA LEU A 201 -15.68 1.89 -14.62
C LEU A 201 -15.77 0.49 -15.27
N TYR A 202 -16.97 0.03 -15.64
CA TYR A 202 -17.16 -1.27 -16.28
C TYR A 202 -16.85 -1.25 -17.77
N HIS A 203 -16.74 -0.07 -18.35
CA HIS A 203 -16.53 0.17 -19.77
C HIS A 203 -15.19 0.88 -20.08
N MET A 204 -14.26 0.86 -19.12
CA MET A 204 -12.90 1.34 -19.30
C MET A 204 -11.98 0.21 -19.77
N GLY A 205 -11.07 0.53 -20.68
CA GLY A 205 -9.94 -0.33 -21.04
C GLY A 205 -8.86 -0.34 -19.96
N SER A 206 -7.85 -1.21 -20.10
CA SER A 206 -6.76 -1.35 -19.13
C SER A 206 -6.00 -0.04 -18.91
N THR A 207 -5.65 0.67 -19.98
CA THR A 207 -4.95 1.96 -19.90
C THR A 207 -5.75 3.01 -19.13
N GLU A 208 -7.06 3.09 -19.35
CA GLU A 208 -7.94 4.03 -18.66
C GLU A 208 -8.12 3.66 -17.17
N LEU A 209 -8.25 2.36 -16.88
CA LEU A 209 -8.31 1.85 -15.50
C LEU A 209 -7.01 2.12 -14.75
N ALA A 210 -5.84 1.93 -15.39
CA ALA A 210 -4.54 2.23 -14.80
C ALA A 210 -4.39 3.73 -14.45
N ALA A 211 -4.81 4.63 -15.33
CA ALA A 211 -4.79 6.07 -15.06
C ALA A 211 -5.71 6.45 -13.88
N ASN A 212 -6.89 5.82 -13.77
CA ASN A 212 -7.80 6.03 -12.65
C ASN A 212 -7.29 5.43 -11.34
N LEU A 213 -6.62 4.27 -11.39
CA LEU A 213 -5.98 3.65 -10.24
C LEU A 213 -4.87 4.55 -9.70
N PHE A 214 -3.99 5.05 -10.58
CA PHE A 214 -2.92 5.96 -10.21
C PHE A 214 -3.46 7.25 -9.55
N ARG A 215 -4.54 7.84 -10.13
CA ARG A 215 -5.24 8.98 -9.52
C ARG A 215 -5.75 8.65 -8.12
N ALA A 216 -6.40 7.50 -7.94
CA ALA A 216 -7.00 7.11 -6.66
C ALA A 216 -5.94 6.89 -5.57
N THR A 217 -4.89 6.14 -5.87
CA THR A 217 -3.80 5.82 -4.93
C THR A 217 -3.04 7.06 -4.49
N HIS A 218 -2.65 7.93 -5.43
CA HIS A 218 -1.93 9.16 -5.10
C HIS A 218 -2.80 10.21 -4.41
N THR A 219 -4.11 10.21 -4.64
CA THR A 219 -5.01 11.08 -3.87
C THR A 219 -5.13 10.60 -2.43
N GLU A 220 -5.33 9.31 -2.22
CA GLU A 220 -5.39 8.69 -0.90
C GLU A 220 -4.10 8.98 -0.11
N GLU A 221 -2.95 8.67 -0.69
CA GLU A 221 -1.63 8.92 -0.09
C GLU A 221 -1.44 10.40 0.27
N LYS A 222 -1.78 11.33 -0.64
CA LYS A 222 -1.65 12.76 -0.41
C LYS A 222 -2.58 13.27 0.68
N LEU A 223 -3.83 12.79 0.75
CA LEU A 223 -4.79 13.16 1.81
C LEU A 223 -4.25 12.80 3.19
N ARG A 224 -3.66 11.59 3.32
CA ARG A 224 -3.07 11.10 4.58
C ARG A 224 -1.77 11.82 4.91
N ARG A 225 -0.80 11.82 4.00
CA ARG A 225 0.53 12.42 4.21
C ARG A 225 0.46 13.90 4.62
N GLU A 226 -0.42 14.67 3.96
CA GLU A 226 -0.55 16.10 4.23
C GLU A 226 -1.63 16.40 5.28
N ASN A 227 -2.21 15.37 5.91
CA ASN A 227 -3.29 15.47 6.89
C ASN A 227 -4.38 16.48 6.48
N ILE A 228 -4.85 16.35 5.25
CA ILE A 228 -5.80 17.32 4.67
C ILE A 228 -7.13 17.23 5.41
N LYS A 229 -7.61 18.37 5.90
CA LYS A 229 -8.89 18.50 6.60
C LYS A 229 -9.82 19.48 5.87
N GLY A 230 -11.08 19.09 5.82
CA GLY A 230 -12.16 19.86 5.17
C GLY A 230 -12.45 19.39 3.74
N LYS A 231 -13.73 19.08 3.48
CA LYS A 231 -14.22 18.52 2.21
C LYS A 231 -13.84 19.32 0.96
N MET A 232 -13.80 20.65 1.06
CA MET A 232 -13.40 21.50 -0.07
C MET A 232 -11.91 21.31 -0.43
N LYS A 233 -11.05 21.18 0.58
CA LYS A 233 -9.62 20.91 0.37
C LYS A 233 -9.41 19.51 -0.18
N ALA A 234 -10.12 18.49 0.33
CA ALA A 234 -10.08 17.14 -0.18
C ALA A 234 -10.51 17.08 -1.65
N ASN A 235 -11.62 17.72 -2.01
CA ASN A 235 -12.10 17.83 -3.37
C ASN A 235 -11.06 18.44 -4.31
N LYS A 236 -10.47 19.59 -3.87
CA LYS A 236 -9.42 20.26 -4.64
C LYS A 236 -8.19 19.36 -4.81
N THR A 237 -7.77 18.67 -3.76
CA THR A 237 -6.64 17.72 -3.83
C THR A 237 -6.89 16.62 -4.85
N HIS A 238 -8.09 16.02 -4.86
CA HIS A 238 -8.46 14.98 -5.82
C HIS A 238 -8.45 15.49 -7.26
N TYR A 239 -8.94 16.72 -7.48
CA TYR A 239 -8.87 17.38 -8.77
C TYR A 239 -7.41 17.63 -9.21
N ASP A 240 -6.58 18.19 -8.32
CA ASP A 240 -5.20 18.54 -8.62
C ASP A 240 -4.35 17.30 -8.96
N VAL A 241 -4.54 16.19 -8.20
CA VAL A 241 -3.90 14.90 -8.52
C VAL A 241 -4.36 14.39 -9.88
N GLY A 242 -5.66 14.38 -10.16
CA GLY A 242 -6.20 13.98 -11.46
C GLY A 242 -5.62 14.81 -12.60
N LYS A 243 -5.53 16.14 -12.42
CA LYS A 243 -4.93 17.06 -13.39
C LYS A 243 -3.44 16.76 -13.61
N LYS A 244 -2.70 16.40 -12.56
CA LYS A 244 -1.28 16.05 -12.66
C LYS A 244 -1.09 14.75 -13.44
N VAL A 245 -1.91 13.73 -13.18
CA VAL A 245 -1.90 12.46 -13.93
C VAL A 245 -2.17 12.74 -15.43
N ARG A 246 -3.19 13.54 -15.72
CA ARG A 246 -3.50 13.97 -17.10
C ARG A 246 -2.31 14.64 -17.78
N GLN A 247 -1.66 15.56 -17.07
CA GLN A 247 -0.50 16.27 -17.59
C GLN A 247 0.65 15.31 -17.92
N THR A 248 0.92 14.34 -17.05
CA THR A 248 1.93 13.30 -17.28
C THR A 248 1.60 12.45 -18.52
N ILE A 249 0.34 12.04 -18.72
CA ILE A 249 -0.08 11.31 -19.91
C ILE A 249 0.20 12.14 -21.17
N LYS A 250 -0.11 13.45 -21.14
CA LYS A 250 0.14 14.37 -22.26
C LYS A 250 1.63 14.50 -22.55
N GLU A 251 2.47 14.67 -21.54
CA GLU A 251 3.93 14.79 -21.66
C GLU A 251 4.58 13.54 -22.24
N LEU A 252 4.01 12.36 -21.96
CA LEU A 252 4.44 11.08 -22.52
C LEU A 252 3.89 10.82 -23.94
N GLY A 253 3.08 11.73 -24.50
CA GLY A 253 2.46 11.55 -25.81
C GLY A 253 1.33 10.50 -25.83
N GLY A 254 0.77 10.16 -24.67
CA GLY A 254 -0.31 9.18 -24.52
C GLY A 254 -1.68 9.73 -24.96
N THR A 255 -2.59 8.83 -25.31
CA THR A 255 -3.99 9.17 -25.61
C THR A 255 -4.71 9.64 -24.35
N MET A 256 -5.46 10.73 -24.45
CA MET A 256 -6.23 11.25 -23.32
C MET A 256 -7.33 10.27 -22.89
N PRO A 257 -7.63 10.16 -21.59
CA PRO A 257 -8.61 9.19 -21.07
C PRO A 257 -9.98 9.26 -21.74
N GLU A 258 -10.45 10.45 -22.06
CA GLU A 258 -11.74 10.66 -22.75
C GLU A 258 -11.76 10.24 -24.21
N ASP A 259 -10.61 10.07 -24.83
CA ASP A 259 -10.44 9.68 -26.23
C ASP A 259 -10.13 8.18 -26.39
N LEU A 260 -9.96 7.48 -25.27
CA LEU A 260 -9.77 6.02 -25.28
C LEU A 260 -11.07 5.29 -25.68
N PRO A 261 -10.97 4.15 -26.39
CA PRO A 261 -12.14 3.42 -26.86
C PRO A 261 -12.98 2.88 -25.69
N VAL A 262 -14.30 2.80 -25.92
CA VAL A 262 -15.21 2.19 -24.97
C VAL A 262 -15.04 0.68 -25.01
N ALA A 263 -14.74 0.07 -23.86
CA ALA A 263 -14.54 -1.37 -23.77
C ALA A 263 -15.85 -2.13 -23.50
N GLU A 264 -15.89 -3.43 -23.85
CA GLU A 264 -16.99 -4.32 -23.46
C GLU A 264 -17.18 -4.29 -21.93
N SER A 265 -18.42 -4.50 -21.47
CA SER A 265 -18.67 -4.54 -20.02
C SER A 265 -17.83 -5.60 -19.33
N ILE A 266 -17.11 -5.21 -18.27
CA ILE A 266 -16.27 -6.14 -17.52
C ILE A 266 -17.06 -7.31 -16.91
N LYS A 267 -18.35 -7.11 -16.60
CA LYS A 267 -19.25 -8.20 -16.15
C LYS A 267 -19.42 -9.28 -17.21
N SER A 268 -19.42 -8.89 -18.50
CA SER A 268 -19.47 -9.84 -19.60
C SER A 268 -18.17 -10.64 -19.70
N VAL A 269 -17.04 -9.97 -19.49
CA VAL A 269 -15.71 -10.60 -19.45
C VAL A 269 -15.61 -11.59 -18.29
N GLU A 270 -16.02 -11.21 -17.10
CA GLU A 270 -16.07 -12.09 -15.91
C GLU A 270 -16.94 -13.33 -16.16
N ALA A 271 -18.10 -13.14 -16.79
CA ALA A 271 -19.01 -14.25 -17.10
C ALA A 271 -18.40 -15.23 -18.12
N LYS A 272 -17.70 -14.72 -19.13
CA LYS A 272 -16.97 -15.55 -20.11
C LYS A 272 -15.86 -16.35 -19.43
N GLN A 273 -15.06 -15.71 -18.56
CA GLN A 273 -13.97 -16.37 -17.84
C GLN A 273 -14.48 -17.48 -16.91
N ARG A 274 -15.54 -17.22 -16.14
CA ARG A 274 -16.19 -18.24 -15.29
C ARG A 274 -16.68 -19.46 -16.08
N LYS A 275 -17.22 -19.25 -17.28
CA LYS A 275 -17.66 -20.35 -18.15
C LYS A 275 -16.47 -21.18 -18.65
N MET A 276 -15.36 -20.53 -19.02
CA MET A 276 -14.14 -21.22 -19.44
C MET A 276 -13.52 -22.07 -18.33
N LEU A 277 -13.49 -21.55 -17.09
CA LEU A 277 -12.97 -22.28 -15.92
C LEU A 277 -13.83 -23.53 -15.62
N LYS A 278 -15.17 -23.39 -15.58
CA LYS A 278 -16.07 -24.53 -15.38
C LYS A 278 -15.99 -25.58 -16.49
N GLY A 279 -15.69 -25.19 -17.73
CA GLY A 279 -15.48 -26.12 -18.83
C GLY A 279 -14.17 -26.92 -18.72
N LYS A 280 -13.16 -26.42 -18.00
CA LYS A 280 -11.89 -27.11 -17.75
C LYS A 280 -11.93 -28.06 -16.54
N GLU A 281 -12.86 -27.86 -15.60
CA GLU A 281 -13.05 -28.73 -14.43
C GLU A 281 -13.88 -30.00 -14.78
N ASN A 282 -14.49 -30.05 -15.97
CA ASN A 282 -15.33 -31.15 -16.42
C ASN A 282 -14.64 -32.03 -17.49
N ILE A 283 -13.32 -31.89 -17.66
CA ILE A 283 -12.48 -32.73 -18.53
C ILE A 283 -11.42 -33.43 -17.66
#